data_2b70f4c9df24576fae7f8966b044a175
#
_entry.id   2b70f4c9df24576fae7f8966b044a175
#
_cell.length_a   1.000
_cell.length_b   1.000
_cell.length_c   1.000
_cell.angle_alpha   90.00
_cell.angle_beta   90.00
_cell.angle_gamma   90.00
#
_symmetry.space_group_name_H-M   'P 1'
#
loop_
_entity.id
_entity.type
_entity.pdbx_description
1 polymer ?
#
loop_
_entity_poly.entity_id
_entity_poly.type
_entity_poly.pdbx_seq_one_letter_code
_entity_poly.pdbx_strand_id
1 'polypeptide(L)'
;AAVQSYAVTGDQTYYDNYMKELNEDKNRDIAWEGLQKDGLTDNEWALLNHIAEMSNGLVPLEEEAMDKAGSGDTQAAISYVFGEEYESTVQEITATTDNCINDIQARMAQKQNTLNLIMITTMVIFILCFLTIARKIVTTLTFAKQELLIPIVKVSEQMKVLAQGHFDSRLDLPEDDSEVGIMVQAVHFMNDNFTKMITEISEILVQIGQGNYRVEPTEEYVDGFVHFSNGFYHHFVHFSNIVI
;
A
#
# COMPACT_ATOMS: atom_id res chain seq x y z
N ALA A 1 -1.77 53.78 16.88
CA ALA A 1 -2.22 53.88 18.29
C ALA A 1 -1.24 54.68 19.17
N ALA A 2 0.08 54.39 19.17
CA ALA A 2 1.05 55.07 20.04
C ALA A 2 1.12 56.56 19.77
N VAL A 3 1.23 57.01 18.51
CA VAL A 3 1.28 58.40 18.10
C VAL A 3 0.00 59.14 18.50
N GLN A 4 -1.17 58.60 18.26
CA GLN A 4 -2.45 59.17 18.66
C GLN A 4 -2.54 59.38 20.19
N SER A 5 -2.08 58.38 20.97
CA SER A 5 -2.04 58.46 22.42
C SER A 5 -1.06 59.53 22.89
N TYR A 6 0.10 59.64 22.27
CA TYR A 6 1.07 60.73 22.55
C TYR A 6 0.51 62.10 22.22
N ALA A 7 -0.11 62.24 21.03
CA ALA A 7 -0.71 63.52 20.61
C ALA A 7 -1.79 64.05 21.59
N VAL A 8 -2.55 63.16 22.23
CA VAL A 8 -3.61 63.50 23.17
C VAL A 8 -3.07 63.73 24.61
N THR A 9 -2.13 62.91 25.05
CA THR A 9 -1.73 62.85 26.47
C THR A 9 -0.40 63.58 26.74
N GLY A 10 0.48 63.69 25.75
CA GLY A 10 1.85 64.13 25.95
C GLY A 10 2.72 63.18 26.76
N ASP A 11 2.25 61.93 27.05
CA ASP A 11 2.99 60.98 27.85
C ASP A 11 4.14 60.37 27.04
N GLN A 12 5.36 60.64 27.49
CA GLN A 12 6.59 60.21 26.84
C GLN A 12 6.70 58.73 26.58
N THR A 13 6.02 57.92 27.40
CA THR A 13 5.99 56.47 27.22
C THR A 13 5.50 56.03 25.82
N TYR A 14 4.52 56.78 25.28
CA TYR A 14 3.99 56.47 23.94
C TYR A 14 4.97 56.87 22.82
N TYR A 15 5.68 57.99 23.01
CA TYR A 15 6.75 58.37 22.10
C TYR A 15 7.89 57.37 22.09
N ASP A 16 8.36 56.95 23.28
CA ASP A 16 9.45 56.00 23.42
C ASP A 16 9.07 54.65 22.82
N ASN A 17 7.86 54.19 23.00
CA ASN A 17 7.35 52.96 22.38
C ASN A 17 7.32 53.02 20.84
N TYR A 18 6.90 54.17 20.29
CA TYR A 18 6.92 54.36 18.83
C TYR A 18 8.34 54.35 18.27
N MET A 19 9.26 55.11 18.92
CA MET A 19 10.66 55.17 18.49
C MET A 19 11.38 53.81 18.65
N LYS A 20 11.00 53.04 19.68
CA LYS A 20 11.53 51.72 19.89
C LYS A 20 11.10 50.76 18.78
N GLU A 21 9.82 50.75 18.42
CA GLU A 21 9.30 49.91 17.30
C GLU A 21 10.00 50.29 15.98
N LEU A 22 10.17 51.58 15.73
CA LEU A 22 10.78 52.05 14.48
C LEU A 22 12.27 51.69 14.34
N ASN A 23 13.03 51.79 15.45
CA ASN A 23 14.48 51.72 15.40
C ASN A 23 15.05 50.36 15.92
N GLU A 24 14.38 49.74 16.89
CA GLU A 24 14.90 48.58 17.60
C GLU A 24 14.10 47.30 17.31
N ASP A 25 12.83 47.26 17.65
CA ASP A 25 12.01 46.07 17.63
C ASP A 25 11.71 45.58 16.18
N LYS A 26 11.42 46.54 15.27
CA LYS A 26 11.19 46.27 13.84
C LYS A 26 10.26 45.09 13.55
N ASN A 27 9.23 44.93 14.39
CA ASN A 27 8.32 43.79 14.32
C ASN A 27 7.69 43.60 12.93
N ARG A 28 7.43 44.73 12.25
CA ARG A 28 6.92 44.72 10.86
C ARG A 28 7.92 44.08 9.89
N ASP A 29 9.20 44.45 9.98
CA ASP A 29 10.24 43.93 9.07
C ASP A 29 10.48 42.44 9.33
N ILE A 30 10.48 42.01 10.59
CA ILE A 30 10.57 40.61 10.99
C ILE A 30 9.39 39.81 10.45
N ALA A 31 8.17 40.32 10.57
CA ALA A 31 6.98 39.69 10.02
C ALA A 31 7.05 39.57 8.49
N TRP A 32 7.57 40.62 7.83
CA TRP A 32 7.76 40.65 6.38
C TRP A 32 8.74 39.56 5.89
N GLU A 33 9.88 39.45 6.56
CA GLU A 33 10.84 38.36 6.27
C GLU A 33 10.25 36.96 6.53
N GLY A 34 9.40 36.82 7.53
CA GLY A 34 8.66 35.58 7.79
C GLY A 34 7.75 35.18 6.63
N LEU A 35 6.94 36.15 6.18
CA LEU A 35 6.00 35.97 5.07
C LEU A 35 6.69 35.65 3.74
N GLN A 36 7.93 36.10 3.51
CA GLN A 36 8.72 35.73 2.34
C GLN A 36 9.00 34.22 2.28
N LYS A 37 9.13 33.56 3.42
CA LYS A 37 9.42 32.11 3.52
C LYS A 37 8.16 31.26 3.34
N ASP A 38 6.98 31.85 3.60
CA ASP A 38 5.71 31.09 3.63
C ASP A 38 5.04 30.94 2.25
N GLY A 39 5.65 31.46 1.19
CA GLY A 39 5.21 31.27 -0.20
C GLY A 39 3.89 31.94 -0.51
N LEU A 40 3.81 33.25 -0.31
CA LEU A 40 2.69 34.07 -0.73
C LEU A 40 2.59 34.17 -2.26
N THR A 41 1.37 34.36 -2.75
CA THR A 41 1.12 34.64 -4.17
C THR A 41 1.48 36.08 -4.53
N ASP A 42 1.69 36.34 -5.83
CA ASP A 42 1.99 37.71 -6.33
C ASP A 42 0.89 38.70 -5.93
N ASN A 43 -0.36 38.27 -5.88
CA ASN A 43 -1.49 39.12 -5.48
C ASN A 43 -1.45 39.45 -3.99
N GLU A 44 -1.15 38.49 -3.14
CA GLU A 44 -0.96 38.69 -1.70
C GLU A 44 0.23 39.61 -1.42
N TRP A 45 1.32 39.50 -2.19
CA TRP A 45 2.46 40.38 -2.13
C TRP A 45 2.10 41.80 -2.56
N ALA A 46 1.29 41.99 -3.62
CA ALA A 46 0.84 43.29 -4.07
C ALA A 46 0.02 44.01 -2.99
N LEU A 47 -0.89 43.29 -2.31
CA LEU A 47 -1.67 43.85 -1.19
C LEU A 47 -0.77 44.23 -0.01
N LEU A 48 0.18 43.41 0.37
CA LEU A 48 1.12 43.73 1.46
C LEU A 48 2.00 44.91 1.14
N ASN A 49 2.51 45.00 -0.08
CA ASN A 49 3.30 46.15 -0.52
C ASN A 49 2.46 47.43 -0.49
N HIS A 50 1.20 47.38 -0.91
CA HIS A 50 0.29 48.50 -0.85
C HIS A 50 0.01 48.97 0.58
N ILE A 51 -0.19 48.03 1.51
CA ILE A 51 -0.32 48.30 2.94
C ILE A 51 0.94 49.01 3.47
N ALA A 52 2.13 48.52 3.06
CA ALA A 52 3.39 49.13 3.47
C ALA A 52 3.56 50.57 2.93
N GLU A 53 3.19 50.81 1.66
CA GLU A 53 3.23 52.16 1.07
C GLU A 53 2.30 53.13 1.79
N MET A 54 1.04 52.71 2.06
CA MET A 54 0.09 53.55 2.82
C MET A 54 0.59 53.83 4.23
N SER A 55 1.11 52.82 4.93
CA SER A 55 1.65 52.98 6.28
C SER A 55 2.85 53.88 6.31
N ASN A 56 3.75 53.77 5.33
CA ASN A 56 4.90 54.70 5.20
C ASN A 56 4.47 56.13 4.85
N GLY A 57 3.37 56.27 4.10
CA GLY A 57 2.78 57.59 3.78
C GLY A 57 2.25 58.33 5.00
N LEU A 58 1.91 57.65 6.08
CA LEU A 58 1.46 58.28 7.33
C LEU A 58 2.61 58.79 8.20
N VAL A 59 3.84 58.31 8.02
CA VAL A 59 4.99 58.66 8.86
C VAL A 59 5.22 60.19 8.94
N PRO A 60 5.16 60.98 7.84
CA PRO A 60 5.33 62.42 7.93
C PRO A 60 4.27 63.13 8.80
N LEU A 61 3.01 62.66 8.73
CA LEU A 61 1.92 63.18 9.58
C LEU A 61 2.12 62.82 11.05
N GLU A 62 2.64 61.63 11.30
CA GLU A 62 2.96 61.14 12.64
C GLU A 62 4.12 61.89 13.27
N GLU A 63 5.19 62.15 12.51
CA GLU A 63 6.34 62.93 12.96
C GLU A 63 5.93 64.37 13.29
N GLU A 64 5.15 65.04 12.42
CA GLU A 64 4.65 66.38 12.66
C GLU A 64 3.76 66.48 13.90
N ALA A 65 2.84 65.45 14.08
CA ALA A 65 2.01 65.35 15.28
C ALA A 65 2.85 65.21 16.56
N MET A 66 3.92 64.37 16.51
CA MET A 66 4.82 64.22 17.65
C MET A 66 5.59 65.47 18.01
N ASP A 67 6.08 66.22 17.01
CA ASP A 67 6.76 67.52 17.20
C ASP A 67 5.85 68.58 17.81
N LYS A 68 4.59 68.65 17.35
CA LYS A 68 3.59 69.53 17.94
C LYS A 68 3.23 69.12 19.39
N ALA A 69 3.02 67.89 19.66
CA ALA A 69 2.77 67.42 21.02
C ALA A 69 3.95 67.69 21.97
N GLY A 70 5.18 67.43 21.52
CA GLY A 70 6.40 67.75 22.29
C GLY A 70 6.61 69.21 22.58
N SER A 71 6.12 70.11 21.71
CA SER A 71 6.13 71.57 21.92
C SER A 71 4.96 72.09 22.75
N GLY A 72 4.03 71.20 23.16
CA GLY A 72 2.84 71.59 23.94
C GLY A 72 1.64 72.02 23.11
N ASP A 73 1.73 72.00 21.79
CA ASP A 73 0.61 72.29 20.90
C ASP A 73 -0.26 71.05 20.61
N THR A 74 -0.94 70.63 21.63
CA THR A 74 -1.77 69.40 21.59
C THR A 74 -2.91 69.50 20.56
N GLN A 75 -3.45 70.70 20.35
CA GLN A 75 -4.54 70.91 19.38
C GLN A 75 -4.07 70.76 17.95
N ALA A 76 -2.89 71.20 17.60
CA ALA A 76 -2.28 70.99 16.30
C ALA A 76 -1.89 69.47 16.15
N ALA A 77 -1.29 68.88 17.15
CA ALA A 77 -0.95 67.43 17.15
C ALA A 77 -2.15 66.57 16.85
N ILE A 78 -3.28 66.76 17.53
CA ILE A 78 -4.52 66.04 17.30
C ILE A 78 -5.02 66.21 15.86
N SER A 79 -4.91 67.44 15.27
CA SER A 79 -5.39 67.62 13.92
C SER A 79 -4.67 66.85 12.84
N TYR A 80 -3.41 66.45 13.08
CA TYR A 80 -2.66 65.56 12.16
C TYR A 80 -3.10 64.10 12.23
N VAL A 81 -3.25 63.56 13.42
CA VAL A 81 -3.48 62.10 13.60
C VAL A 81 -4.94 61.69 13.84
N PHE A 82 -5.84 62.69 13.86
CA PHE A 82 -7.31 62.48 13.87
C PHE A 82 -7.97 63.27 12.72
N GLY A 83 -7.17 63.80 11.79
CA GLY A 83 -7.67 64.42 10.58
C GLY A 83 -8.23 63.41 9.58
N GLU A 84 -9.08 63.88 8.67
CA GLU A 84 -9.77 63.04 7.68
C GLU A 84 -8.78 62.24 6.82
N GLU A 85 -7.65 62.81 6.42
CA GLU A 85 -6.61 62.13 5.64
C GLU A 85 -5.98 60.98 6.40
N TYR A 86 -5.60 61.19 7.66
CA TYR A 86 -5.02 60.13 8.51
C TYR A 86 -6.02 58.98 8.77
N GLU A 87 -7.24 59.32 9.19
CA GLU A 87 -8.27 58.37 9.51
C GLU A 87 -8.71 57.53 8.29
N SER A 88 -8.88 58.19 7.12
CA SER A 88 -9.24 57.47 5.89
C SER A 88 -8.14 56.51 5.45
N THR A 89 -6.87 56.92 5.56
CA THR A 89 -5.74 56.04 5.24
C THR A 89 -5.63 54.84 6.21
N VAL A 90 -5.84 55.08 7.51
CA VAL A 90 -5.87 53.95 8.51
C VAL A 90 -7.02 53.00 8.24
N GLN A 91 -8.20 53.51 7.85
CA GLN A 91 -9.33 52.65 7.46
C GLN A 91 -9.01 51.82 6.21
N GLU A 92 -8.37 52.43 5.20
CA GLU A 92 -7.96 51.72 3.97
C GLU A 92 -6.90 50.67 4.27
N ILE A 93 -5.90 50.94 5.12
CA ILE A 93 -4.91 50.00 5.60
C ILE A 93 -5.63 48.77 6.27
N THR A 94 -6.57 49.07 7.16
CA THR A 94 -7.32 48.04 7.87
C THR A 94 -8.12 47.16 6.92
N ALA A 95 -8.90 47.79 6.02
CA ALA A 95 -9.70 47.04 5.04
C ALA A 95 -8.83 46.21 4.09
N THR A 96 -7.70 46.74 3.63
CA THR A 96 -6.76 46.01 2.76
C THR A 96 -6.10 44.84 3.50
N THR A 97 -5.77 45.05 4.78
CA THR A 97 -5.22 44.00 5.65
C THR A 97 -6.23 42.88 5.84
N ASP A 98 -7.48 43.18 6.16
CA ASP A 98 -8.54 42.19 6.32
C ASP A 98 -8.78 41.41 5.02
N ASN A 99 -8.76 42.08 3.86
CA ASN A 99 -8.87 41.42 2.57
C ASN A 99 -7.70 40.46 2.32
N CYS A 100 -6.47 40.88 2.59
CA CYS A 100 -5.29 40.06 2.44
C CYS A 100 -5.35 38.83 3.35
N ILE A 101 -5.76 38.97 4.61
CA ILE A 101 -5.94 37.88 5.56
C ILE A 101 -7.00 36.88 5.05
N ASN A 102 -8.13 37.39 4.58
CA ASN A 102 -9.21 36.57 4.05
C ASN A 102 -8.78 35.77 2.82
N ASP A 103 -8.04 36.38 1.90
CA ASP A 103 -7.52 35.73 0.70
C ASP A 103 -6.55 34.60 1.05
N ILE A 104 -5.61 34.84 1.97
CA ILE A 104 -4.67 33.84 2.48
C ILE A 104 -5.43 32.68 3.14
N GLN A 105 -6.40 33.00 4.01
CA GLN A 105 -7.20 31.97 4.70
C GLN A 105 -8.02 31.11 3.72
N ALA A 106 -8.66 31.75 2.73
CA ALA A 106 -9.43 31.03 1.70
C ALA A 106 -8.53 30.10 0.88
N ARG A 107 -7.37 30.59 0.45
CA ARG A 107 -6.37 29.77 -0.27
C ARG A 107 -5.87 28.60 0.58
N MET A 108 -5.58 28.82 1.85
CA MET A 108 -5.14 27.74 2.77
C MET A 108 -6.24 26.72 2.99
N ALA A 109 -7.50 27.14 3.17
CA ALA A 109 -8.64 26.23 3.30
C ALA A 109 -8.84 25.38 2.03
N GLN A 110 -8.72 25.98 0.85
CA GLN A 110 -8.80 25.27 -0.42
C GLN A 110 -7.68 24.25 -0.56
N LYS A 111 -6.45 24.60 -0.23
CA LYS A 111 -5.29 23.70 -0.24
C LYS A 111 -5.48 22.54 0.73
N GLN A 112 -5.98 22.82 1.94
CA GLN A 112 -6.29 21.82 2.94
C GLN A 112 -7.34 20.81 2.43
N ASN A 113 -8.43 21.31 1.83
CA ASN A 113 -9.48 20.46 1.26
C ASN A 113 -8.95 19.57 0.14
N THR A 114 -8.09 20.11 -0.74
CA THR A 114 -7.44 19.36 -1.81
C THR A 114 -6.55 18.25 -1.25
N LEU A 115 -5.72 18.56 -0.24
CA LEU A 115 -4.87 17.57 0.41
C LEU A 115 -5.69 16.47 1.10
N ASN A 116 -6.77 16.84 1.78
CA ASN A 116 -7.68 15.87 2.40
C ASN A 116 -8.32 14.95 1.34
N LEU A 117 -8.75 15.50 0.21
CA LEU A 117 -9.30 14.70 -0.89
C LEU A 117 -8.27 13.70 -1.45
N ILE A 118 -7.04 14.16 -1.68
CA ILE A 118 -5.93 13.31 -2.15
C ILE A 118 -5.67 12.20 -1.13
N MET A 119 -5.60 12.53 0.16
CA MET A 119 -5.37 11.56 1.23
C MET A 119 -6.47 10.48 1.28
N ILE A 120 -7.74 10.89 1.23
CA ILE A 120 -8.88 9.96 1.23
C ILE A 120 -8.84 9.07 -0.03
N THR A 121 -8.61 9.65 -1.20
CA THR A 121 -8.54 8.90 -2.48
C THR A 121 -7.41 7.87 -2.43
N THR A 122 -6.24 8.25 -1.95
CA THR A 122 -5.08 7.35 -1.80
C THR A 122 -5.40 6.21 -0.83
N MET A 123 -6.06 6.51 0.29
CA MET A 123 -6.48 5.50 1.28
C MET A 123 -7.46 4.49 0.68
N VAL A 124 -8.44 4.96 -0.10
CA VAL A 124 -9.41 4.09 -0.78
C VAL A 124 -8.71 3.16 -1.79
N ILE A 125 -7.80 3.70 -2.61
CA ILE A 125 -7.03 2.90 -3.56
C ILE A 125 -6.21 1.83 -2.81
N PHE A 126 -5.56 2.20 -1.71
CA PHE A 126 -4.78 1.26 -0.91
C PHE A 126 -5.64 0.10 -0.36
N ILE A 127 -6.83 0.41 0.17
CA ILE A 127 -7.77 -0.61 0.67
C ILE A 127 -8.22 -1.54 -0.47
N LEU A 128 -8.55 -1.02 -1.65
CA LEU A 128 -8.93 -1.83 -2.81
C LEU A 128 -7.79 -2.75 -3.27
N CYS A 129 -6.56 -2.25 -3.33
CA CYS A 129 -5.38 -3.06 -3.64
C CYS A 129 -5.19 -4.18 -2.60
N PHE A 130 -5.32 -3.87 -1.32
CA PHE A 130 -5.21 -4.88 -0.26
C PHE A 130 -6.26 -5.98 -0.38
N LEU A 131 -7.52 -5.61 -0.64
CA LEU A 131 -8.61 -6.58 -0.83
C LEU A 131 -8.38 -7.48 -2.06
N THR A 132 -7.86 -6.93 -3.17
CA THR A 132 -7.53 -7.73 -4.36
C THR A 132 -6.41 -8.72 -4.10
N ILE A 133 -5.36 -8.31 -3.38
CA ILE A 133 -4.25 -9.19 -2.98
C ILE A 133 -4.76 -10.30 -2.04
N ALA A 134 -5.53 -9.96 -1.02
CA ALA A 134 -6.09 -10.93 -0.09
C ALA A 134 -6.96 -11.98 -0.81
N ARG A 135 -7.82 -11.53 -1.74
CA ARG A 135 -8.62 -12.44 -2.58
C ARG A 135 -7.73 -13.36 -3.43
N LYS A 136 -6.67 -12.84 -4.04
CA LYS A 136 -5.73 -13.65 -4.84
C LYS A 136 -5.02 -14.70 -3.99
N ILE A 137 -4.58 -14.36 -2.78
CA ILE A 137 -3.97 -15.33 -1.86
C ILE A 137 -4.94 -16.46 -1.54
N VAL A 138 -6.19 -16.14 -1.16
CA VAL A 138 -7.20 -17.17 -0.86
C VAL A 138 -7.47 -18.07 -2.06
N THR A 139 -7.65 -17.51 -3.25
CA THR A 139 -7.89 -18.31 -4.47
C THR A 139 -6.71 -19.22 -4.81
N THR A 140 -5.46 -18.72 -4.67
CA THR A 140 -4.26 -19.52 -4.94
C THR A 140 -4.10 -20.66 -3.92
N LEU A 141 -4.33 -20.39 -2.63
CA LEU A 141 -4.29 -21.44 -1.60
C LEU A 141 -5.37 -22.52 -1.80
N THR A 142 -6.58 -22.10 -2.19
CA THR A 142 -7.67 -23.04 -2.48
C THR A 142 -7.33 -23.90 -3.69
N PHE A 143 -6.83 -23.29 -4.76
CA PHE A 143 -6.36 -24.00 -5.95
C PHE A 143 -5.26 -25.01 -5.60
N ALA A 144 -4.21 -24.59 -4.91
CA ALA A 144 -3.12 -25.49 -4.52
C ALA A 144 -3.60 -26.67 -3.64
N LYS A 145 -4.58 -26.43 -2.76
CA LYS A 145 -5.16 -27.50 -1.94
C LYS A 145 -5.94 -28.51 -2.78
N GLN A 146 -6.76 -28.04 -3.72
CA GLN A 146 -7.66 -28.89 -4.51
C GLN A 146 -6.92 -29.63 -5.62
N GLU A 147 -6.05 -28.94 -6.34
CA GLU A 147 -5.39 -29.47 -7.55
C GLU A 147 -4.08 -30.20 -7.26
N LEU A 148 -3.44 -29.95 -6.11
CA LEU A 148 -2.17 -30.58 -5.78
C LEU A 148 -2.26 -31.41 -4.50
N LEU A 149 -2.64 -30.81 -3.36
CA LEU A 149 -2.49 -31.47 -2.07
C LEU A 149 -3.44 -32.66 -1.91
N ILE A 150 -4.72 -32.50 -2.26
CA ILE A 150 -5.73 -33.57 -2.14
C ILE A 150 -5.39 -34.73 -3.07
N PRO A 151 -5.07 -34.56 -4.36
CA PRO A 151 -4.66 -35.62 -5.24
C PRO A 151 -3.40 -36.38 -4.76
N ILE A 152 -2.37 -35.67 -4.29
CA ILE A 152 -1.15 -36.27 -3.77
C ILE A 152 -1.45 -37.20 -2.56
N VAL A 153 -2.33 -36.74 -1.66
CA VAL A 153 -2.75 -37.57 -0.52
C VAL A 153 -3.48 -38.83 -1.00
N LYS A 154 -4.38 -38.73 -1.99
CA LYS A 154 -5.07 -39.91 -2.58
C LYS A 154 -4.10 -40.87 -3.22
N VAL A 155 -3.12 -40.39 -3.99
CA VAL A 155 -2.05 -41.23 -4.56
C VAL A 155 -1.29 -41.94 -3.45
N SER A 156 -0.91 -41.24 -2.37
CA SER A 156 -0.21 -41.85 -1.22
C SER A 156 -1.04 -42.91 -0.52
N GLU A 157 -2.35 -42.70 -0.36
CA GLU A 157 -3.26 -43.68 0.21
C GLU A 157 -3.38 -44.92 -0.68
N GLN A 158 -3.51 -44.74 -2.00
CA GLN A 158 -3.54 -45.83 -2.96
C GLN A 158 -2.24 -46.64 -2.91
N MET A 159 -1.09 -46.02 -2.84
CA MET A 159 0.20 -46.70 -2.70
C MET A 159 0.28 -47.54 -1.44
N LYS A 160 -0.35 -47.15 -0.32
CA LYS A 160 -0.44 -47.95 0.89
C LYS A 160 -1.33 -49.19 0.69
N VAL A 161 -2.45 -49.05 -0.02
CA VAL A 161 -3.35 -50.16 -0.36
C VAL A 161 -2.63 -51.21 -1.24
N LEU A 162 -1.91 -50.72 -2.26
CA LEU A 162 -1.09 -51.58 -3.11
C LEU A 162 0.02 -52.32 -2.32
N ALA A 163 0.68 -51.59 -1.40
CA ALA A 163 1.70 -52.20 -0.53
C ALA A 163 1.16 -53.28 0.43
N GLN A 164 -0.15 -53.29 0.67
CA GLN A 164 -0.83 -54.36 1.45
C GLN A 164 -1.27 -55.53 0.57
N GLY A 165 -1.00 -55.48 -0.74
CA GLY A 165 -1.33 -56.56 -1.68
C GLY A 165 -2.74 -56.46 -2.29
N HIS A 166 -3.43 -55.33 -2.11
CA HIS A 166 -4.75 -55.12 -2.72
C HIS A 166 -4.58 -54.44 -4.08
N PHE A 167 -4.53 -55.22 -5.14
CA PHE A 167 -4.30 -54.75 -6.52
C PHE A 167 -5.61 -54.56 -7.32
N ASP A 168 -6.76 -54.82 -6.72
CA ASP A 168 -8.09 -54.68 -7.32
C ASP A 168 -8.69 -53.29 -7.22
N SER A 169 -8.04 -52.38 -6.47
CA SER A 169 -8.48 -51.04 -6.27
C SER A 169 -7.83 -50.06 -7.25
N ARG A 170 -8.63 -49.22 -7.88
CA ARG A 170 -8.15 -48.19 -8.84
C ARG A 170 -8.34 -46.81 -8.27
N LEU A 171 -7.38 -45.95 -8.54
CA LEU A 171 -7.38 -44.54 -8.10
C LEU A 171 -8.34 -43.72 -8.99
N ASP A 172 -9.35 -43.09 -8.39
CA ASP A 172 -10.30 -42.23 -9.11
C ASP A 172 -9.76 -40.77 -9.18
N LEU A 173 -8.80 -40.60 -10.08
CA LEU A 173 -8.22 -39.30 -10.44
C LEU A 173 -7.96 -39.26 -11.96
N PRO A 174 -7.97 -38.09 -12.60
CA PRO A 174 -7.72 -37.96 -14.03
C PRO A 174 -6.26 -38.30 -14.38
N GLU A 175 -6.10 -38.96 -15.52
CA GLU A 175 -4.81 -39.28 -16.13
C GLU A 175 -4.51 -38.23 -17.21
N ASP A 176 -4.14 -37.03 -16.79
CA ASP A 176 -3.79 -35.93 -17.68
C ASP A 176 -2.27 -35.63 -17.71
N ASP A 177 -1.84 -34.63 -18.47
CA ASP A 177 -0.43 -34.23 -18.61
C ASP A 177 0.10 -33.41 -17.43
N SER A 178 -0.69 -33.21 -16.36
CA SER A 178 -0.22 -32.57 -15.14
C SER A 178 0.73 -33.49 -14.35
N GLU A 179 1.52 -32.90 -13.45
CA GLU A 179 2.43 -33.69 -12.57
C GLU A 179 1.68 -34.71 -11.76
N VAL A 180 0.46 -34.40 -11.33
CA VAL A 180 -0.41 -35.34 -10.62
C VAL A 180 -0.96 -36.41 -11.56
N GLY A 181 -1.41 -36.03 -12.77
CA GLY A 181 -1.90 -36.95 -13.78
C GLY A 181 -0.83 -37.98 -14.19
N ILE A 182 0.41 -37.55 -14.37
CA ILE A 182 1.56 -38.41 -14.64
C ILE A 182 1.80 -39.42 -13.47
N MET A 183 1.67 -38.94 -12.21
CA MET A 183 1.76 -39.84 -11.05
C MET A 183 0.62 -40.87 -11.04
N VAL A 184 -0.60 -40.49 -11.38
CA VAL A 184 -1.76 -41.36 -11.48
C VAL A 184 -1.53 -42.43 -12.55
N GLN A 185 -1.06 -42.04 -13.74
CA GLN A 185 -0.72 -42.97 -14.84
C GLN A 185 0.34 -44.00 -14.39
N ALA A 186 1.40 -43.55 -13.72
CA ALA A 186 2.46 -44.44 -13.22
C ALA A 186 1.91 -45.43 -12.17
N VAL A 187 1.02 -45.00 -11.28
CA VAL A 187 0.39 -45.86 -10.27
C VAL A 187 -0.54 -46.88 -10.94
N HIS A 188 -1.35 -46.47 -11.92
CA HIS A 188 -2.22 -47.40 -12.66
C HIS A 188 -1.41 -48.41 -13.44
N PHE A 189 -0.38 -47.95 -14.15
CA PHE A 189 0.53 -48.83 -14.89
C PHE A 189 1.16 -49.89 -13.98
N MET A 190 1.65 -49.49 -12.80
CA MET A 190 2.22 -50.42 -11.81
C MET A 190 1.16 -51.39 -11.29
N ASN A 191 -0.04 -50.90 -10.95
CA ASN A 191 -1.14 -51.72 -10.46
C ASN A 191 -1.56 -52.77 -11.49
N ASP A 192 -1.73 -52.40 -12.75
CA ASP A 192 -2.12 -53.29 -13.82
C ASP A 192 -1.07 -54.40 -14.04
N ASN A 193 0.22 -54.06 -14.01
CA ASN A 193 1.30 -55.04 -14.13
C ASN A 193 1.34 -56.00 -12.93
N PHE A 194 1.17 -55.52 -11.70
CA PHE A 194 1.10 -56.42 -10.53
C PHE A 194 -0.11 -57.33 -10.58
N THR A 195 -1.28 -56.82 -10.97
CA THR A 195 -2.51 -57.60 -11.10
C THR A 195 -2.30 -58.74 -12.12
N LYS A 196 -1.78 -58.41 -13.31
CA LYS A 196 -1.48 -59.42 -14.35
C LYS A 196 -0.53 -60.51 -13.83
N MET A 197 0.58 -60.07 -13.20
CA MET A 197 1.58 -61.01 -12.68
C MET A 197 1.01 -61.93 -11.59
N ILE A 198 0.25 -61.41 -10.63
CA ILE A 198 -0.35 -62.24 -9.55
C ILE A 198 -1.40 -63.19 -10.12
N THR A 199 -2.20 -62.75 -11.09
CA THR A 199 -3.20 -63.57 -11.75
C THR A 199 -2.53 -64.72 -12.50
N GLU A 200 -1.54 -64.46 -13.33
CA GLU A 200 -0.80 -65.47 -14.08
C GLU A 200 -0.11 -66.50 -13.15
N ILE A 201 0.59 -66.02 -12.11
CA ILE A 201 1.21 -66.92 -11.12
C ILE A 201 0.15 -67.79 -10.47
N SER A 202 -1.01 -67.24 -10.12
CA SER A 202 -2.10 -68.04 -9.52
C SER A 202 -2.65 -69.08 -10.48
N GLU A 203 -2.84 -68.78 -11.76
CA GLU A 203 -3.28 -69.70 -12.80
C GLU A 203 -2.28 -70.82 -13.03
N ILE A 204 -0.98 -70.48 -13.11
CA ILE A 204 0.10 -71.46 -13.26
C ILE A 204 0.12 -72.39 -12.07
N LEU A 205 0.00 -71.88 -10.82
CA LEU A 205 -0.03 -72.75 -9.62
C LEU A 205 -1.24 -73.71 -9.60
N VAL A 206 -2.40 -73.21 -10.06
CA VAL A 206 -3.60 -74.05 -10.18
C VAL A 206 -3.38 -75.19 -11.21
N GLN A 207 -2.82 -74.89 -12.38
CA GLN A 207 -2.53 -75.90 -13.41
C GLN A 207 -1.53 -76.96 -12.94
N ILE A 208 -0.50 -76.51 -12.23
CA ILE A 208 0.47 -77.45 -11.60
C ILE A 208 -0.21 -78.31 -10.56
N GLY A 209 -1.09 -77.79 -9.72
CA GLY A 209 -1.87 -78.53 -8.75
C GLY A 209 -2.80 -79.54 -9.39
N GLN A 210 -3.19 -79.41 -10.64
CA GLN A 210 -3.95 -80.32 -11.46
C GLN A 210 -3.11 -81.33 -12.23
N GLY A 211 -1.77 -81.30 -12.07
CA GLY A 211 -0.84 -82.17 -12.73
C GLY A 211 -0.39 -81.77 -14.12
N ASN A 212 -0.70 -80.53 -14.55
CA ASN A 212 -0.18 -79.98 -15.76
C ASN A 212 1.12 -79.19 -15.49
N TYR A 213 2.24 -79.86 -15.78
CA TYR A 213 3.58 -79.27 -15.56
C TYR A 213 4.16 -78.61 -16.81
N ARG A 214 3.43 -78.59 -17.95
CA ARG A 214 3.84 -77.92 -19.19
C ARG A 214 3.09 -76.59 -19.37
N VAL A 215 3.41 -75.62 -18.54
CA VAL A 215 2.79 -74.29 -18.54
C VAL A 215 3.77 -73.28 -19.13
N GLU A 216 3.33 -72.38 -19.98
CA GLU A 216 4.14 -71.31 -20.56
C GLU A 216 3.52 -69.95 -20.17
N PRO A 217 4.32 -68.90 -19.89
CA PRO A 217 3.78 -67.55 -19.65
C PRO A 217 3.00 -67.09 -20.86
N THR A 218 1.86 -66.48 -20.62
CA THR A 218 0.96 -65.96 -21.64
C THR A 218 1.01 -64.46 -21.72
N GLU A 219 1.49 -63.78 -20.67
CA GLU A 219 1.53 -62.34 -20.60
C GLU A 219 2.89 -61.75 -20.99
N GLU A 220 2.88 -60.66 -21.76
CA GLU A 220 4.08 -59.87 -22.04
C GLU A 220 4.30 -58.84 -20.92
N TYR A 221 5.46 -58.93 -20.28
CA TYR A 221 5.88 -58.00 -19.23
C TYR A 221 6.90 -57.00 -19.72
N VAL A 222 6.98 -55.83 -19.05
CA VAL A 222 7.90 -54.76 -19.43
C VAL A 222 9.09 -54.74 -18.46
N ASP A 223 10.30 -54.61 -19.03
CA ASP A 223 11.57 -54.42 -18.31
C ASP A 223 11.82 -55.33 -17.07
N GLY A 224 11.79 -54.76 -15.87
CA GLY A 224 12.09 -55.47 -14.62
C GLY A 224 11.12 -56.62 -14.29
N PHE A 225 9.90 -56.58 -14.78
CA PHE A 225 8.93 -57.64 -14.61
C PHE A 225 9.23 -58.83 -15.54
N VAL A 226 9.86 -58.63 -16.68
CA VAL A 226 10.37 -59.66 -17.58
C VAL A 226 11.41 -60.53 -16.85
N HIS A 227 12.31 -59.96 -16.13
CA HIS A 227 13.33 -60.66 -15.36
C HIS A 227 12.73 -61.54 -14.25
N PHE A 228 11.71 -61.04 -13.54
CA PHE A 228 11.02 -61.78 -12.53
C PHE A 228 10.23 -62.98 -13.11
N SER A 229 9.46 -62.74 -14.17
CA SER A 229 8.72 -63.76 -14.89
C SER A 229 9.64 -64.85 -15.41
N ASN A 230 10.71 -64.48 -16.12
CA ASN A 230 11.69 -65.45 -16.65
C ASN A 230 12.40 -66.25 -15.52
N GLY A 231 12.76 -65.56 -14.42
CA GLY A 231 13.39 -66.21 -13.27
C GLY A 231 12.46 -67.21 -12.60
N PHE A 232 11.21 -66.84 -12.36
CA PHE A 232 10.18 -67.72 -11.83
C PHE A 232 9.94 -68.96 -12.73
N TYR A 233 9.85 -68.72 -14.03
CA TYR A 233 9.65 -69.71 -15.05
C TYR A 233 10.82 -70.69 -15.14
N HIS A 234 12.04 -70.23 -15.19
CA HIS A 234 13.23 -71.02 -15.27
C HIS A 234 13.36 -71.95 -14.06
N HIS A 235 13.07 -71.50 -12.88
CA HIS A 235 13.06 -72.31 -11.67
C HIS A 235 11.94 -73.40 -11.69
N PHE A 236 10.74 -73.02 -12.18
CA PHE A 236 9.62 -73.93 -12.24
C PHE A 236 9.76 -75.00 -13.29
N VAL A 237 10.22 -74.70 -14.48
CA VAL A 237 10.49 -75.71 -15.54
C VAL A 237 11.61 -76.66 -15.13
N HIS A 238 12.61 -76.15 -14.45
CA HIS A 238 13.68 -76.97 -13.92
C HIS A 238 13.17 -77.95 -12.84
N PHE A 239 12.24 -77.50 -11.97
CA PHE A 239 11.61 -78.36 -10.97
C PHE A 239 10.71 -79.44 -11.60
N SER A 240 9.95 -79.10 -12.62
CA SER A 240 9.10 -80.00 -13.39
C SER A 240 9.90 -81.12 -14.07
N ASN A 241 11.07 -80.82 -14.60
CA ASN A 241 11.95 -81.81 -15.23
C ASN A 241 12.66 -82.78 -14.24
N ILE A 242 12.61 -82.45 -12.94
CA ILE A 242 13.18 -83.29 -11.88
C ILE A 242 12.13 -84.29 -11.33
N VAL A 243 10.85 -83.94 -11.42
CA VAL A 243 9.71 -84.69 -10.81
C VAL A 243 9.03 -85.66 -11.78
N ILE A 244 9.31 -85.50 -13.09
CA ILE A 244 8.90 -86.48 -14.14
C ILE A 244 10.02 -87.47 -14.42
#